data_e7b03e093da344e239bdb79b160759bc
#
_entry.id   e7b03e093da344e239bdb79b160759bc
#
_cell.length_a   1.000
_cell.length_b   1.000
_cell.length_c   1.000
_cell.angle_alpha   90.00
_cell.angle_beta   90.00
_cell.angle_gamma   90.00
#
_symmetry.space_group_name_H-M   'P 1'
#
loop_
_entity.id
_entity.type
_entity.pdbx_description
1 polymer ?
#
loop_
_entity_poly.entity_id
_entity_poly.type
_entity_poly.pdbx_seq_one_letter_code
_entity_poly.pdbx_strand_id
1 'polypeptide(L)'
;MGDMTASGLIADFLFGFGALFAIINPYGLAFIFLDKTRGLSDDERASLAGRVAGYAFVVLLVSLFLGSQILNFFGVTIPALRIAGGLVVASAGWSMLHAPIGPAGPHEASSSNLATMKRMAFFPLTIPLTTGPGTIATAIAIGISRTSSLDAMFESSIVSFLVALAVTAAIYHAYRKSSAMARLFGEEGTSVITKLSAFLLLCIGVQIIVTGVSEIAQSIVDGASRAAQ
;
A
#
# COMPACT_ATOMS: atom_id res chain seq x y z
N MET A 1 25.51 20.48 -14.86
CA MET A 1 25.24 20.64 -13.43
C MET A 1 23.85 21.25 -13.33
N GLY A 2 22.82 20.45 -13.20
CA GLY A 2 21.49 20.97 -12.98
C GLY A 2 21.27 21.01 -11.48
N ASP A 3 21.31 22.20 -10.90
CA ASP A 3 20.84 22.43 -9.53
C ASP A 3 19.40 21.90 -9.43
N MET A 4 19.21 20.79 -8.72
CA MET A 4 17.87 20.42 -8.30
C MET A 4 17.42 21.52 -7.34
N THR A 5 16.56 22.39 -7.87
CA THR A 5 15.98 23.46 -7.08
C THR A 5 15.11 22.89 -5.97
N ALA A 6 14.97 23.59 -4.83
CA ALA A 6 14.05 23.17 -3.75
C ALA A 6 12.64 22.84 -4.26
N SER A 7 12.21 23.51 -5.35
CA SER A 7 10.94 23.21 -6.03
C SER A 7 10.91 21.82 -6.67
N GLY A 8 12.04 21.31 -7.19
CA GLY A 8 12.13 19.94 -7.72
C GLY A 8 11.99 18.89 -6.64
N LEU A 9 12.69 19.04 -5.52
CA LEU A 9 12.60 18.11 -4.38
C LEU A 9 11.18 18.06 -3.79
N ILE A 10 10.51 19.21 -3.71
CA ILE A 10 9.11 19.28 -3.27
C ILE A 10 8.19 18.55 -4.27
N ALA A 11 8.41 18.75 -5.58
CA ALA A 11 7.62 18.08 -6.61
C ALA A 11 7.79 16.55 -6.55
N ASP A 12 9.02 16.04 -6.40
CA ASP A 12 9.31 14.62 -6.26
C ASP A 12 8.70 14.03 -4.98
N PHE A 13 8.76 14.78 -3.87
CA PHE A 13 8.11 14.37 -2.63
C PHE A 13 6.58 14.29 -2.81
N LEU A 14 5.95 15.31 -3.37
CA LEU A 14 4.50 15.32 -3.58
C LEU A 14 4.05 14.22 -4.54
N PHE A 15 4.81 13.98 -5.60
CA PHE A 15 4.55 12.88 -6.53
C PHE A 15 4.65 11.52 -5.83
N GLY A 16 5.76 11.25 -5.14
CA GLY A 16 5.99 9.98 -4.44
C GLY A 16 4.97 9.74 -3.31
N PHE A 17 4.71 10.78 -2.50
CA PHE A 17 3.70 10.74 -1.46
C PHE A 17 2.31 10.50 -2.04
N GLY A 18 1.90 11.29 -3.03
CA GLY A 18 0.58 11.19 -3.66
C GLY A 18 0.34 9.82 -4.29
N ALA A 19 1.33 9.28 -5.02
CA ALA A 19 1.22 7.97 -5.65
C ALA A 19 1.05 6.84 -4.62
N LEU A 20 1.89 6.80 -3.58
CA LEU A 20 1.79 5.79 -2.53
C LEU A 20 0.55 5.98 -1.65
N PHE A 21 0.21 7.21 -1.30
CA PHE A 21 -0.99 7.52 -0.52
C PHE A 21 -2.26 7.10 -1.25
N ALA A 22 -2.36 7.37 -2.55
CA ALA A 22 -3.51 7.00 -3.37
C ALA A 22 -3.68 5.47 -3.46
N ILE A 23 -2.59 4.72 -3.72
CA ILE A 23 -2.64 3.27 -3.82
C ILE A 23 -2.95 2.61 -2.47
N ILE A 24 -2.34 3.08 -1.39
CA ILE A 24 -2.56 2.53 -0.05
C ILE A 24 -3.96 2.90 0.45
N ASN A 25 -4.45 4.10 0.09
CA ASN A 25 -5.74 4.60 0.55
C ASN A 25 -5.95 4.41 2.07
N PRO A 26 -5.10 5.02 2.93
CA PRO A 26 -5.05 4.67 4.36
C PRO A 26 -6.37 4.92 5.09
N TYR A 27 -7.14 5.93 4.67
CA TYR A 27 -8.44 6.22 5.30
C TYR A 27 -9.52 5.23 4.88
N GLY A 28 -9.54 4.79 3.62
CA GLY A 28 -10.41 3.70 3.19
C GLY A 28 -10.08 2.39 3.91
N LEU A 29 -8.78 2.05 4.00
CA LEU A 29 -8.32 0.87 4.71
C LEU A 29 -8.53 0.95 6.23
N ALA A 30 -8.67 2.13 6.84
CA ALA A 30 -8.94 2.28 8.26
C ALA A 30 -10.27 1.61 8.68
N PHE A 31 -11.29 1.64 7.83
CA PHE A 31 -12.56 0.95 8.09
C PHE A 31 -12.41 -0.57 7.99
N ILE A 32 -11.60 -1.03 7.05
CA ILE A 32 -11.25 -2.45 6.91
C ILE A 32 -10.42 -2.93 8.09
N PHE A 33 -9.43 -2.13 8.52
CA PHE A 33 -8.62 -2.39 9.70
C PHE A 33 -9.50 -2.48 10.96
N LEU A 34 -10.46 -1.55 11.12
CA LEU A 34 -11.42 -1.57 12.22
C LEU A 34 -12.25 -2.86 12.21
N ASP A 35 -12.77 -3.25 11.03
CA ASP A 35 -13.55 -4.47 10.85
C ASP A 35 -12.76 -5.72 11.29
N LYS A 36 -11.52 -5.83 10.87
CA LYS A 36 -10.61 -6.95 11.23
C LYS A 36 -10.17 -6.94 12.69
N THR A 37 -10.38 -5.83 13.39
CA THR A 37 -9.94 -5.63 14.79
C THR A 37 -11.10 -5.35 15.75
N ARG A 38 -12.35 -5.76 15.40
CA ARG A 38 -13.56 -5.48 16.18
C ARG A 38 -13.50 -5.94 17.63
N GLY A 39 -12.77 -7.02 17.93
CA GLY A 39 -12.64 -7.56 19.30
C GLY A 39 -11.59 -6.85 20.16
N LEU A 40 -10.90 -5.83 19.65
CA LEU A 40 -9.84 -5.13 20.37
C LEU A 40 -10.34 -3.83 21.01
N SER A 41 -9.80 -3.50 22.18
CA SER A 41 -9.94 -2.18 22.80
C SER A 41 -9.27 -1.10 21.94
N ASP A 42 -9.62 0.16 22.19
CA ASP A 42 -9.03 1.28 21.44
C ASP A 42 -7.51 1.39 21.66
N ASP A 43 -7.01 1.05 22.84
CA ASP A 43 -5.57 1.05 23.16
C ASP A 43 -4.82 -0.11 22.47
N GLU A 44 -5.41 -1.30 22.48
CA GLU A 44 -4.85 -2.45 21.76
C GLU A 44 -4.81 -2.20 20.26
N ARG A 45 -5.86 -1.59 19.71
CA ARG A 45 -5.95 -1.21 18.31
C ARG A 45 -4.92 -0.14 17.95
N ALA A 46 -4.71 0.87 18.82
CA ALA A 46 -3.67 1.88 18.62
C ALA A 46 -2.27 1.27 18.65
N SER A 47 -2.01 0.32 19.55
CA SER A 47 -0.75 -0.42 19.61
C SER A 47 -0.53 -1.25 18.33
N LEU A 48 -1.58 -1.93 17.85
CA LEU A 48 -1.54 -2.71 16.61
C LEU A 48 -1.31 -1.81 15.39
N ALA A 49 -1.96 -0.65 15.32
CA ALA A 49 -1.76 0.36 14.29
C ALA A 49 -0.30 0.83 14.23
N GLY A 50 0.34 1.05 15.38
CA GLY A 50 1.77 1.39 15.46
C GLY A 50 2.68 0.29 14.91
N ARG A 51 2.35 -0.98 15.16
CA ARG A 51 3.11 -2.12 14.60
C ARG A 51 2.94 -2.24 13.09
N VAL A 52 1.70 -2.14 12.61
CA VAL A 52 1.40 -2.17 11.16
C VAL A 52 2.14 -1.03 10.46
N ALA A 53 2.10 0.18 11.01
CA ALA A 53 2.83 1.32 10.48
C ALA A 53 4.35 1.07 10.46
N GLY A 54 4.92 0.53 11.54
CA GLY A 54 6.34 0.18 11.60
C GLY A 54 6.74 -0.86 10.54
N TYR A 55 5.96 -1.91 10.37
CA TYR A 55 6.21 -2.91 9.32
C TYR A 55 6.02 -2.32 7.92
N ALA A 56 4.99 -1.49 7.71
CA ALA A 56 4.76 -0.79 6.45
C ALA A 56 5.94 0.11 6.10
N PHE A 57 6.51 0.82 7.08
CA PHE A 57 7.69 1.63 6.89
C PHE A 57 8.89 0.81 6.40
N VAL A 58 9.17 -0.32 7.05
CA VAL A 58 10.26 -1.22 6.64
C VAL A 58 10.02 -1.76 5.23
N VAL A 59 8.80 -2.22 4.92
CA VAL A 59 8.47 -2.73 3.58
C VAL A 59 8.64 -1.64 2.52
N LEU A 60 8.19 -0.41 2.79
CA LEU A 60 8.34 0.72 1.87
C LEU A 60 9.82 1.07 1.66
N LEU A 61 10.63 1.13 2.73
CA LEU A 61 12.08 1.38 2.60
C LEU A 61 12.75 0.28 1.78
N VAL A 62 12.52 -0.98 2.09
CA VAL A 62 13.07 -2.11 1.31
C VAL A 62 12.65 -2.01 -0.15
N SER A 63 11.38 -1.71 -0.43
CA SER A 63 10.88 -1.58 -1.81
C SER A 63 11.51 -0.41 -2.55
N LEU A 64 11.63 0.76 -1.90
CA LEU A 64 12.21 1.98 -2.49
C LEU A 64 13.71 1.85 -2.75
N PHE A 65 14.46 1.14 -1.90
CA PHE A 65 15.92 1.12 -1.96
C PHE A 65 16.49 -0.17 -2.55
N LEU A 66 15.87 -1.32 -2.27
CA LEU A 66 16.36 -2.63 -2.66
C LEU A 66 15.42 -3.38 -3.62
N GLY A 67 14.24 -2.82 -3.90
CA GLY A 67 13.21 -3.54 -4.62
C GLY A 67 13.63 -3.94 -6.03
N SER A 68 14.31 -3.07 -6.77
CA SER A 68 14.82 -3.38 -8.12
C SER A 68 15.85 -4.50 -8.11
N GLN A 69 16.76 -4.50 -7.14
CA GLN A 69 17.80 -5.53 -7.01
C GLN A 69 17.16 -6.89 -6.68
N ILE A 70 16.16 -6.89 -5.78
CA ILE A 70 15.41 -8.10 -5.43
C ILE A 70 14.68 -8.65 -6.64
N LEU A 71 13.97 -7.81 -7.40
CA LEU A 71 13.25 -8.25 -8.61
C LEU A 71 14.20 -8.80 -9.67
N ASN A 72 15.32 -8.13 -9.91
CA ASN A 72 16.32 -8.56 -10.86
C ASN A 72 16.94 -9.92 -10.48
N PHE A 73 17.19 -10.12 -9.17
CA PHE A 73 17.71 -11.41 -8.68
C PHE A 73 16.75 -12.57 -8.96
N PHE A 74 15.44 -12.35 -8.84
CA PHE A 74 14.40 -13.35 -9.12
C PHE A 74 13.97 -13.38 -10.60
N GLY A 75 14.50 -12.51 -11.45
CA GLY A 75 14.09 -12.40 -12.87
C GLY A 75 12.64 -11.91 -13.03
N VAL A 76 12.08 -11.24 -12.03
CA VAL A 76 10.71 -10.73 -12.06
C VAL A 76 10.69 -9.30 -12.58
N THR A 77 9.86 -9.03 -13.59
CA THR A 77 9.69 -7.67 -14.11
C THR A 77 8.66 -6.89 -13.29
N ILE A 78 8.76 -5.55 -13.30
CA ILE A 78 7.78 -4.68 -12.61
C ILE A 78 6.37 -4.88 -13.16
N PRO A 79 6.12 -4.97 -14.47
CA PRO A 79 4.79 -5.28 -15.00
C PRO A 79 4.24 -6.61 -14.49
N ALA A 80 5.05 -7.66 -14.40
CA ALA A 80 4.63 -8.94 -13.85
C ALA A 80 4.24 -8.85 -12.37
N LEU A 81 5.04 -8.11 -11.57
CA LEU A 81 4.73 -7.84 -10.16
C LEU A 81 3.42 -7.05 -10.03
N ARG A 82 3.17 -6.06 -10.91
CA ARG A 82 1.90 -5.30 -10.94
C ARG A 82 0.71 -6.20 -11.22
N ILE A 83 0.80 -7.05 -12.24
CA ILE A 83 -0.30 -7.96 -12.58
C ILE A 83 -0.60 -8.91 -11.41
N ALA A 84 0.41 -9.59 -10.89
CA ALA A 84 0.25 -10.49 -9.75
C ALA A 84 -0.29 -9.76 -8.50
N GLY A 85 0.26 -8.59 -8.22
CA GLY A 85 -0.16 -7.74 -7.11
C GLY A 85 -1.58 -7.22 -7.25
N GLY A 86 -1.95 -6.79 -8.44
CA GLY A 86 -3.31 -6.34 -8.75
C GLY A 86 -4.33 -7.46 -8.57
N LEU A 87 -4.02 -8.70 -8.96
CA LEU A 87 -4.86 -9.88 -8.72
C LEU A 87 -5.11 -10.12 -7.23
N VAL A 88 -4.08 -10.05 -6.41
CA VAL A 88 -4.20 -10.21 -4.94
C VAL A 88 -5.07 -9.11 -4.34
N VAL A 89 -4.85 -7.85 -4.72
CA VAL A 89 -5.63 -6.71 -4.23
C VAL A 89 -7.09 -6.79 -4.69
N ALA A 90 -7.33 -7.11 -5.97
CA ALA A 90 -8.69 -7.28 -6.51
C ALA A 90 -9.43 -8.43 -5.81
N SER A 91 -8.77 -9.57 -5.59
CA SER A 91 -9.34 -10.71 -4.86
C SER A 91 -9.69 -10.35 -3.42
N ALA A 92 -8.84 -9.59 -2.72
CA ALA A 92 -9.13 -9.10 -1.38
C ALA A 92 -10.35 -8.16 -1.37
N GLY A 93 -10.40 -7.18 -2.28
CA GLY A 93 -11.54 -6.27 -2.44
C GLY A 93 -12.84 -7.01 -2.75
N TRP A 94 -12.80 -7.99 -3.67
CA TRP A 94 -13.92 -8.86 -3.99
C TRP A 94 -14.45 -9.62 -2.79
N SER A 95 -13.57 -10.29 -2.06
CA SER A 95 -13.93 -11.06 -0.86
C SER A 95 -14.58 -10.18 0.21
N MET A 96 -14.07 -8.97 0.42
CA MET A 96 -14.62 -8.02 1.40
C MET A 96 -15.96 -7.42 0.96
N LEU A 97 -16.14 -7.20 -0.36
CA LEU A 97 -17.39 -6.70 -0.91
C LEU A 97 -18.54 -7.71 -0.70
N HIS A 98 -18.25 -9.01 -0.82
CA HIS A 98 -19.22 -10.09 -0.66
C HIS A 98 -19.32 -10.63 0.77
N ALA A 99 -18.50 -10.16 1.70
CA ALA A 99 -18.62 -10.54 3.10
C ALA A 99 -20.01 -10.14 3.66
N PRO A 100 -20.67 -11.01 4.46
CA PRO A 100 -21.97 -10.68 5.05
C PRO A 100 -21.93 -9.37 5.85
N ILE A 101 -22.99 -8.58 5.72
CA ILE A 101 -23.22 -7.40 6.57
C ILE A 101 -23.85 -7.91 7.86
N GLY A 102 -23.12 -7.93 8.94
CA GLY A 102 -23.60 -8.36 10.25
C GLY A 102 -22.47 -8.48 11.25
N PRO A 103 -22.76 -8.61 12.55
CA PRO A 103 -21.76 -9.01 13.49
C PRO A 103 -21.17 -10.31 12.94
N ALA A 104 -19.86 -10.31 12.71
CA ALA A 104 -19.14 -11.54 12.37
C ALA A 104 -19.63 -12.60 13.36
N GLY A 105 -20.21 -13.70 12.86
CA GLY A 105 -20.53 -14.83 13.71
C GLY A 105 -19.30 -15.14 14.54
N PRO A 106 -19.40 -15.85 15.67
CA PRO A 106 -18.29 -16.11 16.55
C PRO A 106 -17.19 -16.83 15.76
N HIS A 107 -16.44 -16.08 14.96
CA HIS A 107 -15.05 -16.42 14.75
C HIS A 107 -14.50 -16.34 16.16
N GLU A 108 -14.32 -17.53 16.72
CA GLU A 108 -13.84 -17.77 18.05
C GLU A 108 -13.00 -16.57 18.51
N ALA A 109 -13.55 -15.80 19.45
CA ALA A 109 -12.79 -14.91 20.29
C ALA A 109 -11.83 -15.83 21.07
N SER A 110 -10.96 -16.47 20.33
CA SER A 110 -9.79 -17.15 20.87
C SER A 110 -9.05 -16.04 21.55
N SER A 111 -9.20 -16.02 22.87
CA SER A 111 -8.47 -15.23 23.86
C SER A 111 -7.43 -14.35 23.19
N SER A 112 -7.60 -13.03 23.24
CA SER A 112 -6.73 -12.00 22.65
C SER A 112 -5.31 -12.16 23.21
N ASN A 113 -4.64 -13.23 22.76
CA ASN A 113 -3.27 -13.48 23.14
C ASN A 113 -2.44 -12.46 22.37
N LEU A 114 -1.70 -11.62 23.07
CA LEU A 114 -0.79 -10.59 22.52
C LEU A 114 0.12 -11.16 21.42
N ALA A 115 0.42 -12.47 21.47
CA ALA A 115 1.16 -13.16 20.43
C ALA A 115 0.39 -13.30 19.10
N THR A 116 -0.92 -13.56 19.15
CA THR A 116 -1.79 -13.63 17.96
C THR A 116 -1.93 -12.26 17.32
N MET A 117 -2.12 -11.22 18.11
CA MET A 117 -2.17 -9.84 17.63
C MET A 117 -0.85 -9.42 16.94
N LYS A 118 0.29 -9.80 17.52
CA LYS A 118 1.62 -9.53 16.92
C LYS A 118 1.78 -10.21 15.57
N ARG A 119 1.28 -11.43 15.41
CA ARG A 119 1.31 -12.15 14.12
C ARG A 119 0.39 -11.50 13.10
N MET A 120 -0.81 -11.08 13.50
CA MET A 120 -1.76 -10.38 12.63
C MET A 120 -1.24 -9.03 12.13
N ALA A 121 -0.36 -8.35 12.87
CA ALA A 121 0.20 -7.07 12.48
C ALA A 121 0.99 -7.16 11.16
N PHE A 122 1.82 -8.20 10.99
CA PHE A 122 2.58 -8.38 9.75
C PHE A 122 1.71 -9.03 8.68
N PHE A 123 1.12 -10.19 8.98
CA PHE A 123 0.22 -10.90 8.07
C PHE A 123 -1.11 -11.18 8.79
N PRO A 124 -2.26 -10.77 8.24
CA PRO A 124 -2.49 -10.17 6.92
C PRO A 124 -2.55 -8.63 6.89
N LEU A 125 -2.35 -7.92 8.01
CA LEU A 125 -2.66 -6.48 8.12
C LEU A 125 -1.64 -5.59 7.38
N THR A 126 -0.35 -5.87 7.50
CA THR A 126 0.65 -5.14 6.71
C THR A 126 0.71 -5.71 5.29
N ILE A 127 0.99 -6.99 5.15
CA ILE A 127 1.02 -7.70 3.87
C ILE A 127 -0.15 -8.72 3.87
N PRO A 128 -1.07 -8.71 2.90
CA PRO A 128 -1.12 -7.86 1.70
C PRO A 128 -1.96 -6.59 1.84
N LEU A 129 -2.61 -6.35 3.01
CA LEU A 129 -3.68 -5.35 3.12
C LEU A 129 -3.16 -3.91 2.98
N THR A 130 -2.19 -3.50 3.79
CA THR A 130 -1.70 -2.10 3.82
C THR A 130 -0.62 -1.86 2.77
N THR A 131 0.42 -2.69 2.76
CA THR A 131 1.52 -2.64 1.78
C THR A 131 1.48 -3.87 0.90
N GLY A 132 0.42 -3.96 0.10
CA GLY A 132 0.24 -5.05 -0.85
C GLY A 132 1.21 -4.96 -2.04
N PRO A 133 1.24 -6.00 -2.90
CA PRO A 133 2.14 -6.06 -4.05
C PRO A 133 2.02 -4.85 -5.00
N GLY A 134 0.85 -4.23 -5.12
CA GLY A 134 0.66 -2.99 -5.87
C GLY A 134 1.43 -1.81 -5.27
N THR A 135 1.38 -1.65 -3.96
CA THR A 135 2.15 -0.64 -3.22
C THR A 135 3.65 -0.89 -3.37
N ILE A 136 4.08 -2.15 -3.23
CA ILE A 136 5.47 -2.57 -3.41
C ILE A 136 5.96 -2.24 -4.83
N ALA A 137 5.18 -2.60 -5.87
CA ALA A 137 5.53 -2.31 -7.27
C ALA A 137 5.66 -0.81 -7.53
N THR A 138 4.76 0.00 -6.96
CA THR A 138 4.82 1.46 -7.09
C THR A 138 6.04 2.04 -6.36
N ALA A 139 6.32 1.57 -5.13
CA ALA A 139 7.50 1.99 -4.40
C ALA A 139 8.80 1.64 -5.16
N ILE A 140 8.89 0.44 -5.75
CA ILE A 140 10.02 0.02 -6.59
C ILE A 140 10.15 0.94 -7.80
N ALA A 141 9.05 1.25 -8.50
CA ALA A 141 9.06 2.13 -9.67
C ALA A 141 9.56 3.54 -9.32
N ILE A 142 9.12 4.09 -8.18
CA ILE A 142 9.62 5.37 -7.66
C ILE A 142 11.12 5.27 -7.35
N GLY A 143 11.57 4.16 -6.76
CA GLY A 143 12.97 3.93 -6.40
C GLY A 143 13.91 3.83 -7.62
N ILE A 144 13.43 3.33 -8.77
CA ILE A 144 14.22 3.19 -10.01
C ILE A 144 14.42 4.53 -10.72
N SER A 145 13.48 5.47 -10.59
CA SER A 145 13.52 6.78 -11.28
C SER A 145 14.63 7.70 -10.79
N ARG A 146 15.61 7.18 -10.03
CA ARG A 146 16.72 7.95 -9.46
C ARG A 146 17.80 8.24 -10.50
N THR A 147 18.31 9.46 -10.46
CA THR A 147 19.35 9.96 -11.37
C THR A 147 20.73 9.36 -11.03
N SER A 148 21.63 9.31 -12.03
CA SER A 148 22.93 8.62 -11.93
C SER A 148 24.08 9.42 -11.30
N SER A 149 23.87 10.67 -10.86
CA SER A 149 24.90 11.46 -10.14
C SER A 149 24.84 11.19 -8.63
N LEU A 150 26.00 11.19 -7.95
CA LEU A 150 26.08 10.91 -6.51
C LEU A 150 25.25 11.90 -5.67
N ASP A 151 25.30 13.18 -6.00
CA ASP A 151 24.53 14.23 -5.29
C ASP A 151 23.02 14.02 -5.46
N ALA A 152 22.56 13.76 -6.69
CA ALA A 152 21.16 13.47 -6.96
C ALA A 152 20.69 12.14 -6.35
N MET A 153 21.58 11.15 -6.20
CA MET A 153 21.27 9.91 -5.47
C MET A 153 21.05 10.18 -3.98
N PHE A 154 21.86 11.04 -3.37
CA PHE A 154 21.70 11.38 -1.96
C PHE A 154 20.41 12.15 -1.70
N GLU A 155 20.12 13.18 -2.52
CA GLU A 155 18.91 13.98 -2.43
C GLU A 155 17.64 13.12 -2.66
N SER A 156 17.62 12.30 -3.71
CA SER A 156 16.48 11.40 -3.97
C SER A 156 16.30 10.34 -2.89
N SER A 157 17.36 9.96 -2.19
CA SER A 157 17.28 9.05 -1.05
C SER A 157 16.62 9.71 0.16
N ILE A 158 16.93 10.97 0.44
CA ILE A 158 16.27 11.75 1.49
C ILE A 158 14.78 11.91 1.16
N VAL A 159 14.45 12.29 -0.07
CA VAL A 159 13.04 12.42 -0.50
C VAL A 159 12.30 11.10 -0.34
N SER A 160 12.87 9.98 -0.79
CA SER A 160 12.26 8.65 -0.65
C SER A 160 12.04 8.26 0.81
N PHE A 161 12.99 8.56 1.69
CA PHE A 161 12.84 8.33 3.12
C PHE A 161 11.72 9.17 3.72
N LEU A 162 11.65 10.47 3.37
CA LEU A 162 10.59 11.36 3.82
C LEU A 162 9.20 10.93 3.30
N VAL A 163 9.12 10.47 2.05
CA VAL A 163 7.89 9.91 1.47
C VAL A 163 7.44 8.67 2.27
N ALA A 164 8.34 7.72 2.53
CA ALA A 164 8.02 6.54 3.33
C ALA A 164 7.54 6.92 4.73
N LEU A 165 8.21 7.88 5.38
CA LEU A 165 7.85 8.39 6.71
C LEU A 165 6.48 9.05 6.70
N ALA A 166 6.21 9.94 5.74
CA ALA A 166 4.93 10.66 5.64
C ALA A 166 3.75 9.71 5.36
N VAL A 167 3.92 8.78 4.43
CA VAL A 167 2.91 7.76 4.12
C VAL A 167 2.64 6.89 5.35
N THR A 168 3.67 6.45 6.05
CA THR A 168 3.53 5.63 7.25
C THR A 168 2.87 6.40 8.40
N ALA A 169 3.18 7.68 8.56
CA ALA A 169 2.50 8.54 9.51
C ALA A 169 1.00 8.67 9.20
N ALA A 170 0.64 8.78 7.91
CA ALA A 170 -0.75 8.80 7.47
C ALA A 170 -1.46 7.46 7.77
N ILE A 171 -0.81 6.31 7.52
CA ILE A 171 -1.33 4.98 7.88
C ILE A 171 -1.58 4.90 9.39
N TYR A 172 -0.59 5.26 10.19
CA TYR A 172 -0.72 5.23 11.66
C TYR A 172 -1.86 6.11 12.13
N HIS A 173 -1.94 7.35 11.61
CA HIS A 173 -3.00 8.29 11.98
C HIS A 173 -4.40 7.74 11.63
N ALA A 174 -4.58 7.25 10.40
CA ALA A 174 -5.85 6.72 9.93
C ALA A 174 -6.28 5.49 10.76
N TYR A 175 -5.39 4.54 11.00
CA TYR A 175 -5.70 3.31 11.73
C TYR A 175 -5.96 3.58 13.22
N ARG A 176 -5.16 4.45 13.84
CA ARG A 176 -5.38 4.86 15.24
C ARG A 176 -6.72 5.55 15.44
N LYS A 177 -7.16 6.33 14.46
CA LYS A 177 -8.42 7.08 14.52
C LYS A 177 -9.62 6.30 13.94
N SER A 178 -9.45 5.06 13.51
CA SER A 178 -10.50 4.27 12.86
C SER A 178 -11.78 4.13 13.71
N SER A 179 -11.66 3.92 15.03
CA SER A 179 -12.82 3.85 15.92
C SER A 179 -13.55 5.19 16.06
N ALA A 180 -12.80 6.29 16.11
CA ALA A 180 -13.39 7.63 16.19
C ALA A 180 -14.12 7.98 14.90
N MET A 181 -13.55 7.61 13.75
CA MET A 181 -14.18 7.78 12.44
C MET A 181 -15.48 6.95 12.35
N ALA A 182 -15.45 5.69 12.77
CA ALA A 182 -16.64 4.84 12.76
C ALA A 182 -17.76 5.36 13.70
N ARG A 183 -17.40 5.88 14.86
CA ARG A 183 -18.38 6.52 15.77
C ARG A 183 -19.07 7.74 15.16
N LEU A 184 -18.37 8.47 14.29
CA LEU A 184 -18.94 9.62 13.59
C LEU A 184 -20.01 9.20 12.58
N PHE A 185 -19.82 8.06 11.90
CA PHE A 185 -20.71 7.57 10.85
C PHE A 185 -21.80 6.62 11.37
N GLY A 186 -21.69 6.13 12.63
CA GLY A 186 -22.56 5.10 13.18
C GLY A 186 -22.35 3.72 12.55
N GLU A 187 -23.12 2.71 12.99
CA GLU A 187 -22.95 1.32 12.50
C GLU A 187 -23.31 1.16 11.03
N GLU A 188 -24.45 1.72 10.61
CA GLU A 188 -24.90 1.65 9.21
C GLU A 188 -23.94 2.40 8.28
N GLY A 189 -23.56 3.64 8.63
CA GLY A 189 -22.62 4.42 7.86
C GLY A 189 -21.24 3.75 7.76
N THR A 190 -20.75 3.18 8.84
CA THR A 190 -19.49 2.41 8.84
C THR A 190 -19.58 1.20 7.92
N SER A 191 -20.70 0.48 7.91
CA SER A 191 -20.92 -0.67 7.02
C SER A 191 -20.89 -0.24 5.54
N VAL A 192 -21.57 0.84 5.20
CA VAL A 192 -21.60 1.40 3.84
C VAL A 192 -20.19 1.82 3.41
N ILE A 193 -19.46 2.56 4.26
CA ILE A 193 -18.12 3.02 3.95
C ILE A 193 -17.15 1.85 3.80
N THR A 194 -17.27 0.81 4.63
CA THR A 194 -16.47 -0.41 4.51
C THR A 194 -16.70 -1.09 3.16
N LYS A 195 -17.95 -1.21 2.71
CA LYS A 195 -18.29 -1.77 1.39
C LYS A 195 -17.77 -0.90 0.24
N LEU A 196 -17.93 0.43 0.34
CA LEU A 196 -17.35 1.35 -0.64
C LEU A 196 -15.83 1.24 -0.70
N SER A 197 -15.17 1.14 0.45
CA SER A 197 -13.71 0.95 0.52
C SER A 197 -13.29 -0.38 -0.11
N ALA A 198 -14.05 -1.45 0.12
CA ALA A 198 -13.82 -2.75 -0.53
C ALA A 198 -13.99 -2.68 -2.06
N PHE A 199 -15.02 -1.95 -2.53
CA PHE A 199 -15.21 -1.70 -3.96
C PHE A 199 -14.08 -0.89 -4.57
N LEU A 200 -13.65 0.19 -3.90
CA LEU A 200 -12.48 0.97 -4.34
C LEU A 200 -11.21 0.13 -4.37
N LEU A 201 -11.01 -0.74 -3.38
CA LEU A 201 -9.88 -1.68 -3.35
C LEU A 201 -9.90 -2.63 -4.56
N LEU A 202 -11.07 -3.14 -4.92
CA LEU A 202 -11.26 -3.94 -6.14
C LEU A 202 -10.89 -3.14 -7.39
N CYS A 203 -11.39 -1.90 -7.52
CA CYS A 203 -11.08 -1.03 -8.65
C CYS A 203 -9.57 -0.71 -8.74
N ILE A 204 -8.92 -0.44 -7.60
CA ILE A 204 -7.48 -0.21 -7.53
C ILE A 204 -6.72 -1.46 -8.00
N GLY A 205 -7.11 -2.65 -7.53
CA GLY A 205 -6.51 -3.91 -7.97
C GLY A 205 -6.60 -4.10 -9.49
N VAL A 206 -7.78 -3.87 -10.08
CA VAL A 206 -7.99 -3.91 -11.53
C VAL A 206 -7.13 -2.86 -12.25
N GLN A 207 -7.04 -1.63 -11.73
CA GLN A 207 -6.23 -0.58 -12.33
C GLN A 207 -4.74 -0.93 -12.34
N ILE A 208 -4.23 -1.57 -11.29
CA ILE A 208 -2.84 -2.03 -11.21
C ILE A 208 -2.58 -3.10 -12.29
N ILE A 209 -3.52 -4.03 -12.52
CA ILE A 209 -3.43 -5.04 -13.58
C ILE A 209 -3.39 -4.35 -14.95
N VAL A 210 -4.32 -3.44 -15.22
CA VAL A 210 -4.39 -2.70 -16.49
C VAL A 210 -3.08 -1.97 -16.77
N THR A 211 -2.51 -1.33 -15.75
CA THR A 211 -1.20 -0.64 -15.87
C THR A 211 -0.10 -1.64 -16.24
N GLY A 212 -0.01 -2.79 -15.56
CA GLY A 212 0.99 -3.82 -15.87
C GLY A 212 0.85 -4.40 -17.27
N VAL A 213 -0.38 -4.66 -17.73
CA VAL A 213 -0.66 -5.15 -19.10
C VAL A 213 -0.29 -4.09 -20.15
N SER A 214 -0.64 -2.82 -19.90
CA SER A 214 -0.31 -1.72 -20.81
C SER A 214 1.20 -1.54 -20.99
N GLU A 215 1.99 -1.69 -19.93
CA GLU A 215 3.45 -1.62 -19.99
C GLU A 215 4.06 -2.77 -20.82
N ILE A 216 3.52 -3.97 -20.68
CA ILE A 216 3.94 -5.11 -21.51
C ILE A 216 3.60 -4.85 -22.98
N ALA A 217 2.39 -4.39 -23.28
CA ALA A 217 1.97 -4.09 -24.63
C ALA A 217 2.85 -3.00 -25.27
N GLN A 218 3.15 -1.92 -24.55
CA GLN A 218 4.06 -0.88 -25.03
C GLN A 218 5.46 -1.41 -25.31
N SER A 219 6.01 -2.25 -24.45
CA SER A 219 7.35 -2.84 -24.66
C SER A 219 7.43 -3.69 -25.93
N ILE A 220 6.35 -4.40 -26.29
CA ILE A 220 6.26 -5.20 -27.51
C ILE A 220 6.20 -4.29 -28.73
N VAL A 221 5.39 -3.22 -28.72
CA VAL A 221 5.27 -2.27 -29.83
C VAL A 221 6.60 -1.56 -30.07
N ASP A 222 7.27 -1.11 -29.02
CA ASP A 222 8.57 -0.44 -29.12
C ASP A 222 9.65 -1.39 -29.66
N GLY A 223 9.63 -2.66 -29.26
CA GLY A 223 10.52 -3.70 -29.79
C GLY A 223 10.29 -3.96 -31.28
N ALA A 224 9.03 -4.07 -31.70
CA ALA A 224 8.68 -4.26 -33.12
C ALA A 224 9.09 -3.05 -33.98
N SER A 225 8.89 -1.82 -33.45
CA SER A 225 9.28 -0.59 -34.19
C SER A 225 10.79 -0.47 -34.38
N ARG A 226 11.59 -0.92 -33.41
CA ARG A 226 13.07 -0.94 -33.53
C ARG A 226 13.58 -2.02 -34.48
N ALA A 227 12.87 -3.16 -34.56
CA ALA A 227 13.24 -4.23 -35.49
C ALA A 227 12.89 -3.93 -36.95
N ALA A 228 12.02 -2.94 -37.21
CA ALA A 228 11.59 -2.49 -38.53
C ALA A 228 12.46 -1.34 -39.10
N GLN A 229 13.41 -0.82 -38.34
CA GLN A 229 14.40 0.19 -38.74
C GLN A 229 15.76 -0.46 -39.04
#